data_0268794bdf64253296f5633f70785ef8
#
_entry.id   0268794bdf64253296f5633f70785ef8
#
_cell.length_a   1.000
_cell.length_b   1.000
_cell.length_c   1.000
_cell.angle_alpha   90.00
_cell.angle_beta   90.00
_cell.angle_gamma   90.00
#
_symmetry.space_group_name_H-M   'P 1'
#
loop_
_entity.id
_entity.type
_entity.pdbx_description
1 polymer ?
#
loop_
_entity_poly.entity_id
_entity_poly.type
_entity_poly.pdbx_seq_one_letter_code
_entity_poly.pdbx_strand_id
1 'polypeptide(L)'
;MSQPESTSQDTLTTWVDSSLLRGMLRGIERESLRMQSNGFLSQAAHPKGLGSALTHPHITTDYSEALMEFITPPQDSIPGALNYLSDIHAVVYRQLEHEEKLWPLSMPCMLDDAEERIPLAQYGSSNIGRFKTLYRHGLGVRYGRRMQTISGVHYNLSFPDALFEALQQQESDEALKNLSLQDYRSHRYFGLIRNFIRLTPLVMLVVGASPSVCQCFMTGREHHLLPLVRGTLFLPYATALRMGRFGYQNSAQKQLGIHYNNLSGYLEGLQKAVKTPYQPFSRLGLNDAQGEPIQINDHVLQIENEYYSLVRPKQVPQAGETPSQALANRGVGYVELRAVDVNPYSPIGIDEHTAGFLEVLALYCLLKDSPALLDAEQDIIERNQAEVVNRGRAPNATILADGQSYPIEDWSRSHAQAMQPLAELLDQAYATTLYSQGLATMLGRIDEVDATLSAQVIEDTLHQGGTWNFGSHMAQQHADVYQVHILSPETLAYFEEMAQQSLQQQQQLEQEQTLSFEQFLTQYR
;
A
#
# COMPACT_ATOMS: atom_id res chain seq x y z
N MET A 1 5.25 41.17 2.07
CA MET A 1 4.76 40.17 1.10
C MET A 1 5.97 39.74 0.28
N SER A 2 6.79 38.84 0.83
CA SER A 2 7.83 38.12 0.08
C SER A 2 7.18 36.82 -0.38
N GLN A 3 7.09 36.64 -1.70
CA GLN A 3 6.75 35.36 -2.32
C GLN A 3 7.73 34.30 -1.78
N PRO A 4 7.27 33.06 -1.55
CA PRO A 4 8.21 31.97 -1.28
C PRO A 4 9.21 31.97 -2.41
N GLU A 5 10.50 31.89 -2.07
CA GLU A 5 11.59 31.87 -3.05
C GLU A 5 11.23 30.85 -4.13
N SER A 6 11.08 31.35 -5.35
CA SER A 6 10.99 30.55 -6.55
C SER A 6 12.36 29.88 -6.72
N THR A 7 12.61 28.81 -5.97
CA THR A 7 13.65 27.86 -6.33
C THR A 7 13.24 27.30 -7.66
N SER A 8 13.73 27.95 -8.68
CA SER A 8 13.80 27.62 -10.10
C SER A 8 13.04 26.35 -10.51
N GLN A 9 11.73 26.47 -10.74
CA GLN A 9 10.94 25.49 -11.50
C GLN A 9 11.62 25.13 -12.82
N ASP A 10 12.35 26.07 -13.41
CA ASP A 10 13.10 25.90 -14.65
C ASP A 10 14.31 24.93 -14.53
N THR A 11 14.82 24.67 -13.33
CA THR A 11 16.02 23.84 -13.17
C THR A 11 15.74 22.33 -13.10
N LEU A 12 14.55 21.91 -12.69
CA LEU A 12 14.23 20.47 -12.51
C LEU A 12 14.11 19.72 -13.85
N THR A 13 13.73 20.39 -14.92
CA THR A 13 13.46 19.76 -16.22
C THR A 13 14.46 20.12 -17.31
N THR A 14 15.29 21.16 -17.13
CA THR A 14 16.15 21.70 -18.21
C THR A 14 17.18 20.71 -18.77
N TRP A 15 17.49 19.64 -18.04
CA TRP A 15 18.49 18.65 -18.45
C TRP A 15 17.97 17.21 -18.50
N VAL A 16 16.74 16.92 -18.01
CA VAL A 16 16.16 15.58 -18.08
C VAL A 16 15.52 15.41 -19.45
N ASP A 17 16.12 14.56 -20.28
CA ASP A 17 15.54 14.15 -21.56
C ASP A 17 14.49 13.05 -21.34
N SER A 18 13.38 13.10 -22.09
CA SER A 18 12.30 12.10 -21.99
C SER A 18 12.78 10.67 -22.27
N SER A 19 13.86 10.48 -23.02
CA SER A 19 14.44 9.16 -23.28
C SER A 19 15.00 8.50 -22.01
N LEU A 20 15.45 9.29 -21.02
CA LEU A 20 15.96 8.81 -19.72
C LEU A 20 14.86 8.19 -18.85
N LEU A 21 13.60 8.45 -19.16
CA LEU A 21 12.45 7.93 -18.42
C LEU A 21 11.87 6.65 -19.03
N ARG A 22 12.32 6.27 -20.24
CA ARG A 22 11.90 5.04 -20.88
C ARG A 22 12.47 3.84 -20.14
N GLY A 23 11.63 2.84 -19.87
CA GLY A 23 12.04 1.64 -19.12
C GLY A 23 11.74 1.72 -17.62
N MET A 24 10.94 2.70 -17.17
CA MET A 24 10.30 2.60 -15.85
C MET A 24 9.45 1.34 -15.81
N LEU A 25 9.54 0.60 -14.69
CA LEU A 25 8.68 -0.56 -14.44
C LEU A 25 7.73 -0.26 -13.28
N ARG A 26 6.49 -0.75 -13.42
CA ARG A 26 5.45 -0.63 -12.39
C ARG A 26 4.81 -1.98 -12.11
N GLY A 27 4.39 -2.17 -10.88
CA GLY A 27 3.59 -3.30 -10.45
C GLY A 27 2.55 -2.84 -9.45
N ILE A 28 1.43 -3.55 -9.38
CA ILE A 28 0.32 -3.21 -8.50
C ILE A 28 0.03 -4.41 -7.61
N GLU A 29 -0.13 -4.16 -6.31
CA GLU A 29 -0.66 -5.10 -5.33
C GLU A 29 -2.02 -4.56 -4.88
N ARG A 30 -3.08 -5.37 -4.98
CA ARG A 30 -4.43 -4.96 -4.60
C ARG A 30 -5.02 -5.98 -3.63
N GLU A 31 -5.38 -5.53 -2.44
CA GLU A 31 -6.04 -6.32 -1.41
C GLU A 31 -7.55 -6.23 -1.53
N SER A 32 -8.27 -7.34 -1.34
CA SER A 32 -9.73 -7.38 -1.38
C SER A 32 -10.33 -8.48 -0.52
N LEU A 33 -11.30 -8.11 0.32
CA LEU A 33 -12.07 -9.09 1.09
C LEU A 33 -13.06 -9.85 0.20
N ARG A 34 -13.16 -11.17 0.39
CA ARG A 34 -14.27 -11.97 -0.13
C ARG A 34 -15.46 -11.85 0.82
N MET A 35 -16.61 -11.50 0.29
CA MET A 35 -17.86 -11.34 1.03
C MET A 35 -18.88 -12.36 0.56
N GLN A 36 -19.62 -12.97 1.50
CA GLN A 36 -20.76 -13.82 1.21
C GLN A 36 -21.94 -12.99 0.70
N SER A 37 -22.93 -13.66 0.09
CA SER A 37 -24.17 -13.01 -0.37
C SER A 37 -24.96 -12.32 0.74
N ASN A 38 -24.85 -12.80 1.99
CA ASN A 38 -25.45 -12.18 3.18
C ASN A 38 -24.66 -10.98 3.72
N GLY A 39 -23.50 -10.67 3.12
CA GLY A 39 -22.64 -9.53 3.45
C GLY A 39 -21.58 -9.75 4.49
N PHE A 40 -21.59 -10.87 5.15
CA PHE A 40 -20.50 -11.19 6.09
C PHE A 40 -19.26 -11.64 5.35
N LEU A 41 -18.14 -11.52 6.04
CA LEU A 41 -16.85 -11.99 5.57
C LEU A 41 -16.91 -13.48 5.23
N SER A 42 -16.35 -13.87 4.10
CA SER A 42 -16.29 -15.27 3.68
C SER A 42 -15.60 -16.14 4.73
N GLN A 43 -16.16 -17.33 4.95
CA GLN A 43 -15.57 -18.37 5.78
C GLN A 43 -15.02 -19.53 4.92
N ALA A 44 -15.13 -19.41 3.59
CA ALA A 44 -14.64 -20.42 2.67
C ALA A 44 -13.11 -20.37 2.57
N ALA A 45 -12.50 -21.53 2.38
CA ALA A 45 -11.08 -21.63 2.10
C ALA A 45 -10.71 -20.91 0.78
N HIS A 46 -9.43 -20.64 0.59
CA HIS A 46 -8.92 -20.12 -0.68
C HIS A 46 -9.35 -21.06 -1.85
N PRO A 47 -9.94 -20.51 -2.93
CA PRO A 47 -10.44 -21.34 -4.01
C PRO A 47 -9.33 -22.18 -4.66
N LYS A 48 -9.51 -23.50 -4.70
CA LYS A 48 -8.47 -24.41 -5.23
C LYS A 48 -8.12 -24.15 -6.68
N GLY A 49 -9.07 -23.67 -7.48
CA GLY A 49 -8.84 -23.31 -8.88
C GLY A 49 -7.89 -22.14 -9.08
N LEU A 50 -7.63 -21.35 -8.01
CA LEU A 50 -6.64 -20.26 -8.01
C LEU A 50 -5.23 -20.73 -7.59
N GLY A 51 -5.05 -22.03 -7.30
CA GLY A 51 -3.76 -22.55 -6.88
C GLY A 51 -3.47 -22.34 -5.39
N SER A 52 -2.18 -22.31 -5.06
CA SER A 52 -1.71 -22.19 -3.68
C SER A 52 -1.46 -20.72 -3.28
N ALA A 53 -2.11 -20.24 -2.23
CA ALA A 53 -1.81 -18.92 -1.67
C ALA A 53 -0.35 -18.78 -1.15
N LEU A 54 0.36 -19.88 -0.92
CA LEU A 54 1.76 -19.87 -0.49
C LEU A 54 2.72 -19.54 -1.63
N THR A 55 2.50 -20.10 -2.82
CA THR A 55 3.48 -20.16 -3.90
C THR A 55 2.99 -19.58 -5.23
N HIS A 56 1.70 -19.21 -5.35
CA HIS A 56 1.22 -18.54 -6.55
C HIS A 56 1.80 -17.12 -6.63
N PRO A 57 2.42 -16.72 -7.76
CA PRO A 57 3.13 -15.44 -7.84
C PRO A 57 2.21 -14.23 -7.92
N HIS A 58 0.93 -14.42 -8.31
CA HIS A 58 0.00 -13.31 -8.59
C HIS A 58 -1.26 -13.30 -7.76
N ILE A 59 -1.61 -14.42 -7.11
CA ILE A 59 -2.85 -14.55 -6.33
C ILE A 59 -2.51 -15.20 -4.99
N THR A 60 -2.58 -14.44 -3.92
CA THR A 60 -2.30 -14.90 -2.56
C THR A 60 -3.37 -14.39 -1.60
N THR A 61 -3.14 -14.54 -0.32
CA THR A 61 -3.92 -13.92 0.76
C THR A 61 -3.00 -13.05 1.59
N ASP A 62 -3.53 -11.93 2.09
CA ASP A 62 -2.81 -11.12 3.07
C ASP A 62 -3.02 -11.69 4.49
N TYR A 63 -3.75 -11.02 5.37
CA TYR A 63 -3.95 -11.44 6.76
C TYR A 63 -4.96 -12.57 6.91
N SER A 64 -6.13 -12.39 6.30
CA SER A 64 -7.26 -13.31 6.41
C SER A 64 -7.35 -14.23 5.20
N GLU A 65 -7.85 -15.45 5.42
CA GLU A 65 -8.21 -16.36 4.33
C GLU A 65 -9.22 -15.73 3.37
N ALA A 66 -10.02 -14.79 3.87
CA ALA A 66 -10.96 -14.02 3.05
C ALA A 66 -10.33 -12.78 2.40
N LEU A 67 -9.15 -12.32 2.84
CA LEU A 67 -8.48 -11.14 2.30
C LEU A 67 -7.51 -11.57 1.20
N MET A 68 -7.99 -11.54 -0.03
CA MET A 68 -7.15 -11.85 -1.20
C MET A 68 -6.21 -10.69 -1.52
N GLU A 69 -5.05 -11.02 -2.04
CA GLU A 69 -4.06 -10.08 -2.54
C GLU A 69 -3.66 -10.44 -3.97
N PHE A 70 -3.77 -9.47 -4.87
CA PHE A 70 -3.51 -9.61 -6.30
C PHE A 70 -2.27 -8.83 -6.67
N ILE A 71 -1.30 -9.49 -7.29
CA ILE A 71 0.03 -8.96 -7.55
C ILE A 71 0.32 -9.05 -9.04
N THR A 72 0.51 -7.92 -9.71
CA THR A 72 0.94 -7.93 -11.11
C THR A 72 2.45 -8.16 -11.21
N PRO A 73 2.95 -8.77 -12.29
CA PRO A 73 4.38 -8.72 -12.59
C PRO A 73 4.78 -7.28 -12.95
N PRO A 74 6.09 -6.96 -12.93
CA PRO A 74 6.57 -5.69 -13.44
C PRO A 74 6.14 -5.47 -14.90
N GLN A 75 5.54 -4.33 -15.20
CA GLN A 75 5.05 -3.93 -16.51
C GLN A 75 5.76 -2.66 -16.98
N ASP A 76 5.93 -2.51 -18.28
CA ASP A 76 6.57 -1.35 -18.92
C ASP A 76 5.62 -0.17 -19.20
N SER A 77 4.32 -0.37 -18.95
CA SER A 77 3.28 0.63 -19.19
C SER A 77 2.16 0.56 -18.14
N ILE A 78 1.52 1.69 -17.84
CA ILE A 78 0.36 1.76 -16.94
C ILE A 78 -0.80 0.91 -17.50
N PRO A 79 -1.20 1.02 -18.79
CA PRO A 79 -2.25 0.16 -19.33
C PRO A 79 -1.92 -1.33 -19.21
N GLY A 80 -0.65 -1.73 -19.40
CA GLY A 80 -0.21 -3.10 -19.21
C GLY A 80 -0.45 -3.61 -17.78
N ALA A 81 -0.08 -2.81 -16.78
CA ALA A 81 -0.29 -3.16 -15.36
C ALA A 81 -1.78 -3.25 -15.00
N LEU A 82 -2.60 -2.28 -15.44
CA LEU A 82 -4.04 -2.26 -15.18
C LEU A 82 -4.77 -3.41 -15.88
N ASN A 83 -4.43 -3.71 -17.13
CA ASN A 83 -5.01 -4.82 -17.87
C ASN A 83 -4.66 -6.16 -17.21
N TYR A 84 -3.41 -6.36 -16.81
CA TYR A 84 -3.00 -7.58 -16.11
C TYR A 84 -3.75 -7.74 -14.78
N LEU A 85 -3.90 -6.66 -14.01
CA LEU A 85 -4.69 -6.68 -12.77
C LEU A 85 -6.17 -7.02 -13.06
N SER A 86 -6.73 -6.51 -14.15
CA SER A 86 -8.09 -6.84 -14.59
C SER A 86 -8.23 -8.32 -14.96
N ASP A 87 -7.23 -8.90 -15.64
CA ASP A 87 -7.22 -10.32 -15.96
C ASP A 87 -7.17 -11.20 -14.69
N ILE A 88 -6.37 -10.81 -13.68
CA ILE A 88 -6.38 -11.49 -12.38
C ILE A 88 -7.79 -11.46 -11.78
N HIS A 89 -8.47 -10.30 -11.75
CA HIS A 89 -9.83 -10.19 -11.23
C HIS A 89 -10.80 -11.09 -12.00
N ALA A 90 -10.71 -11.12 -13.32
CA ALA A 90 -11.55 -11.97 -14.16
C ALA A 90 -11.34 -13.47 -13.88
N VAL A 91 -10.10 -13.90 -13.66
CA VAL A 91 -9.79 -15.27 -13.24
C VAL A 91 -10.37 -15.56 -11.86
N VAL A 92 -10.19 -14.65 -10.91
CA VAL A 92 -10.70 -14.81 -9.54
C VAL A 92 -12.22 -14.91 -9.53
N TYR A 93 -12.94 -14.00 -10.20
CA TYR A 93 -14.43 -14.04 -10.25
C TYR A 93 -14.97 -15.35 -10.83
N ARG A 94 -14.24 -16.03 -11.72
CA ARG A 94 -14.64 -17.35 -12.26
C ARG A 94 -14.50 -18.49 -11.24
N GLN A 95 -13.71 -18.28 -10.19
CA GLN A 95 -13.40 -19.29 -9.17
C GLN A 95 -14.11 -19.01 -7.83
N LEU A 96 -14.74 -17.84 -7.67
CA LEU A 96 -15.53 -17.51 -6.48
C LEU A 96 -16.76 -18.44 -6.42
N GLU A 97 -16.99 -19.00 -5.24
CA GLU A 97 -18.09 -19.92 -4.97
C GLU A 97 -19.22 -19.21 -4.21
N HIS A 98 -20.42 -19.83 -4.17
CA HIS A 98 -21.52 -19.43 -3.30
C HIS A 98 -21.95 -17.95 -3.42
N GLU A 99 -21.91 -17.37 -4.62
CA GLU A 99 -22.24 -15.97 -4.88
C GLU A 99 -21.36 -14.97 -4.11
N GLU A 100 -20.15 -15.38 -3.75
CA GLU A 100 -19.16 -14.47 -3.16
C GLU A 100 -18.84 -13.31 -4.10
N LYS A 101 -18.49 -12.16 -3.52
CA LYS A 101 -18.03 -10.98 -4.23
C LYS A 101 -16.80 -10.40 -3.56
N LEU A 102 -16.03 -9.67 -4.33
CA LEU A 102 -14.91 -8.89 -3.81
C LEU A 102 -15.42 -7.55 -3.27
N TRP A 103 -15.04 -7.22 -2.03
CA TRP A 103 -15.41 -5.97 -1.39
C TRP A 103 -14.64 -4.80 -1.99
N PRO A 104 -15.33 -3.72 -2.45
CA PRO A 104 -14.72 -2.66 -3.24
C PRO A 104 -14.17 -1.49 -2.43
N LEU A 105 -14.28 -1.51 -1.09
CA LEU A 105 -13.84 -0.42 -0.23
C LEU A 105 -12.58 -0.81 0.57
N SER A 106 -11.77 0.17 0.92
CA SER A 106 -10.64 -0.04 1.83
C SER A 106 -11.08 -0.43 3.23
N MET A 107 -12.14 0.18 3.76
CA MET A 107 -12.65 -0.13 5.08
C MET A 107 -13.63 -1.31 5.00
N PRO A 108 -13.46 -2.32 5.86
CA PRO A 108 -14.31 -3.51 5.85
C PRO A 108 -15.74 -3.20 6.32
N CYS A 109 -16.68 -4.01 5.91
CA CYS A 109 -18.04 -3.98 6.40
C CYS A 109 -18.57 -5.39 6.64
N MET A 110 -19.58 -5.49 7.54
CA MET A 110 -20.19 -6.72 8.02
C MET A 110 -19.20 -7.68 8.66
N LEU A 111 -18.38 -7.14 9.58
CA LEU A 111 -17.59 -7.97 10.48
C LEU A 111 -18.47 -8.46 11.64
N ASP A 112 -18.28 -9.71 12.02
CA ASP A 112 -18.91 -10.30 13.21
C ASP A 112 -18.38 -9.66 14.51
N ASP A 113 -19.16 -9.70 15.58
CA ASP A 113 -18.69 -9.21 16.89
C ASP A 113 -17.55 -10.07 17.44
N ALA A 114 -17.52 -11.35 17.12
CA ALA A 114 -16.44 -12.26 17.48
C ALA A 114 -15.27 -12.15 16.47
N GLU A 115 -14.14 -11.57 16.88
CA GLU A 115 -12.95 -11.43 16.03
C GLU A 115 -12.37 -12.78 15.58
N GLU A 116 -12.64 -13.86 16.30
CA GLU A 116 -12.24 -15.22 15.95
C GLU A 116 -12.87 -15.69 14.63
N ARG A 117 -14.00 -15.10 14.23
CA ARG A 117 -14.66 -15.33 12.93
C ARG A 117 -13.99 -14.64 11.75
N ILE A 118 -12.93 -13.88 11.98
CA ILE A 118 -12.03 -13.44 10.91
C ILE A 118 -11.01 -14.57 10.70
N PRO A 119 -11.16 -15.41 9.64
CA PRO A 119 -10.33 -16.59 9.46
C PRO A 119 -8.90 -16.19 9.11
N LEU A 120 -7.92 -16.80 9.79
CA LEU A 120 -6.50 -16.60 9.46
C LEU A 120 -6.17 -17.27 8.14
N ALA A 121 -5.37 -16.60 7.32
CA ALA A 121 -4.86 -17.16 6.07
C ALA A 121 -4.08 -18.46 6.30
N GLN A 122 -4.33 -19.44 5.43
CA GLN A 122 -3.76 -20.78 5.48
C GLN A 122 -2.81 -21.00 4.30
N TYR A 123 -1.63 -21.57 4.59
CA TYR A 123 -0.57 -21.71 3.61
C TYR A 123 -0.02 -23.16 3.55
N GLY A 124 -0.83 -24.15 3.96
CA GLY A 124 -0.45 -25.54 3.98
C GLY A 124 0.39 -25.95 5.19
N SER A 125 0.95 -27.18 5.15
CA SER A 125 1.60 -27.83 6.30
C SER A 125 3.12 -27.68 6.33
N SER A 126 3.73 -27.07 5.31
CA SER A 126 5.17 -26.80 5.32
C SER A 126 5.58 -25.83 6.42
N ASN A 127 6.83 -25.91 6.90
CA ASN A 127 7.31 -25.01 7.95
C ASN A 127 7.14 -23.53 7.59
N ILE A 128 7.40 -23.17 6.33
CA ILE A 128 7.20 -21.79 5.85
C ILE A 128 5.72 -21.42 5.79
N GLY A 129 4.85 -22.36 5.40
CA GLY A 129 3.39 -22.14 5.40
C GLY A 129 2.84 -21.92 6.82
N ARG A 130 3.21 -22.81 7.75
CA ARG A 130 2.87 -22.68 9.19
C ARG A 130 3.42 -21.39 9.78
N PHE A 131 4.63 -20.99 9.42
CA PHE A 131 5.25 -19.75 9.86
C PHE A 131 4.46 -18.52 9.38
N LYS A 132 4.03 -18.50 8.11
CA LYS A 132 3.19 -17.42 7.58
C LYS A 132 1.84 -17.31 8.30
N THR A 133 1.21 -18.44 8.64
CA THR A 133 -0.03 -18.47 9.42
C THR A 133 0.21 -18.01 10.86
N LEU A 134 1.29 -18.48 11.53
CA LEU A 134 1.66 -18.07 12.89
C LEU A 134 1.98 -16.56 12.96
N TYR A 135 2.68 -16.02 11.97
CA TYR A 135 2.94 -14.57 11.87
C TYR A 135 1.63 -13.77 11.91
N ARG A 136 0.63 -14.20 11.15
CA ARG A 136 -0.69 -13.55 11.12
C ARG A 136 -1.46 -13.74 12.40
N HIS A 137 -1.36 -14.91 13.02
CA HIS A 137 -1.91 -15.12 14.35
C HIS A 137 -1.32 -14.12 15.35
N GLY A 138 0.01 -13.94 15.32
CA GLY A 138 0.69 -12.95 16.16
C GLY A 138 0.23 -11.51 15.89
N LEU A 139 -0.01 -11.12 14.65
CA LEU A 139 -0.61 -9.81 14.32
C LEU A 139 -2.00 -9.64 14.97
N GLY A 140 -2.85 -10.68 14.89
CA GLY A 140 -4.16 -10.67 15.52
C GLY A 140 -4.10 -10.56 17.04
N VAL A 141 -3.17 -11.25 17.68
CA VAL A 141 -2.95 -11.21 19.13
C VAL A 141 -2.42 -9.84 19.59
N ARG A 142 -1.53 -9.22 18.79
CA ARG A 142 -0.90 -7.93 19.11
C ARG A 142 -1.79 -6.73 18.88
N TYR A 143 -2.54 -6.73 17.76
CA TYR A 143 -3.23 -5.55 17.23
C TYR A 143 -4.74 -5.72 17.05
N GLY A 144 -5.25 -6.94 17.23
CA GLY A 144 -6.64 -7.31 16.93
C GLY A 144 -6.84 -7.70 15.46
N ARG A 145 -7.72 -8.67 15.21
CA ARG A 145 -7.97 -9.20 13.85
C ARG A 145 -8.73 -8.21 12.95
N ARG A 146 -9.62 -7.38 13.54
CA ARG A 146 -10.40 -6.38 12.78
C ARG A 146 -9.50 -5.40 12.03
N MET A 147 -8.41 -4.95 12.67
CA MET A 147 -7.45 -4.04 12.04
C MET A 147 -6.81 -4.61 10.78
N GLN A 148 -6.66 -5.93 10.76
CA GLN A 148 -6.02 -6.65 9.67
C GLN A 148 -6.95 -6.94 8.49
N THR A 149 -8.21 -6.47 8.52
CA THR A 149 -9.17 -6.61 7.42
C THR A 149 -9.29 -5.36 6.54
N ILE A 150 -8.47 -4.36 6.81
CA ILE A 150 -8.38 -3.16 5.99
C ILE A 150 -7.63 -3.51 4.70
N SER A 151 -8.14 -3.02 3.56
CA SER A 151 -7.58 -3.24 2.23
C SER A 151 -6.97 -1.96 1.66
N GLY A 152 -5.91 -2.10 0.87
CA GLY A 152 -5.27 -1.01 0.17
C GLY A 152 -4.84 -1.38 -1.26
N VAL A 153 -4.25 -0.42 -1.93
CA VAL A 153 -3.51 -0.61 -3.17
C VAL A 153 -2.07 -0.20 -2.92
N HIS A 154 -1.13 -1.06 -3.28
CA HIS A 154 0.29 -0.72 -3.29
C HIS A 154 0.75 -0.53 -4.73
N TYR A 155 1.47 0.55 -4.98
CA TYR A 155 2.00 0.87 -6.29
C TYR A 155 3.53 0.78 -6.25
N ASN A 156 4.07 -0.23 -6.93
CA ASN A 156 5.51 -0.47 -7.03
C ASN A 156 6.05 0.25 -8.25
N LEU A 157 7.18 0.97 -8.11
CA LEU A 157 7.76 1.76 -9.19
C LEU A 157 9.28 1.74 -9.14
N SER A 158 9.90 1.48 -10.30
CA SER A 158 11.35 1.64 -10.50
C SER A 158 11.64 2.61 -11.63
N PHE A 159 12.77 3.32 -11.50
CA PHE A 159 13.32 4.17 -12.54
C PHE A 159 14.53 3.50 -13.20
N PRO A 160 14.79 3.76 -14.49
CA PRO A 160 15.90 3.14 -15.21
C PRO A 160 17.26 3.67 -14.73
N ASP A 161 18.29 2.81 -14.77
CA ASP A 161 19.65 3.18 -14.36
C ASP A 161 20.21 4.39 -15.16
N ALA A 162 19.83 4.53 -16.43
CA ALA A 162 20.21 5.69 -17.26
C ALA A 162 19.80 7.05 -16.64
N LEU A 163 18.66 7.11 -15.95
CA LEU A 163 18.26 8.32 -15.22
C LEU A 163 19.22 8.59 -14.04
N PHE A 164 19.57 7.55 -13.27
CA PHE A 164 20.48 7.72 -12.13
C PHE A 164 21.91 8.07 -12.59
N GLU A 165 22.38 7.49 -13.68
CA GLU A 165 23.67 7.85 -14.29
C GLU A 165 23.69 9.33 -14.71
N ALA A 166 22.65 9.81 -15.37
CA ALA A 166 22.50 11.21 -15.75
C ALA A 166 22.43 12.15 -14.55
N LEU A 167 21.66 11.77 -13.51
CA LEU A 167 21.60 12.50 -12.22
C LEU A 167 22.98 12.59 -11.56
N GLN A 168 23.71 11.48 -11.51
CA GLN A 168 25.05 11.42 -10.88
C GLN A 168 26.07 12.28 -11.64
N GLN A 169 25.97 12.36 -12.98
CA GLN A 169 26.84 13.24 -13.78
C GLN A 169 26.61 14.73 -13.49
N GLN A 170 25.37 15.11 -13.14
CA GLN A 170 24.98 16.49 -12.81
C GLN A 170 25.18 16.81 -11.32
N GLU A 171 25.55 15.80 -10.51
CA GLU A 171 25.70 15.97 -9.06
C GLU A 171 26.83 16.98 -8.75
N SER A 172 26.53 17.93 -7.86
CA SER A 172 27.49 18.96 -7.41
C SER A 172 28.28 18.53 -6.18
N ASP A 173 27.75 17.61 -5.39
CA ASP A 173 28.46 17.03 -4.25
C ASP A 173 29.43 15.94 -4.72
N GLU A 174 30.72 16.23 -4.64
CA GLU A 174 31.78 15.30 -5.04
C GLU A 174 31.75 13.97 -4.26
N ALA A 175 31.25 13.94 -3.03
CA ALA A 175 31.12 12.71 -2.28
C ALA A 175 30.01 11.81 -2.88
N LEU A 176 28.89 12.39 -3.28
CA LEU A 176 27.79 11.67 -3.95
C LEU A 176 28.17 11.26 -5.37
N LYS A 177 28.85 12.14 -6.09
CA LYS A 177 29.30 11.89 -7.47
C LYS A 177 30.24 10.69 -7.57
N ASN A 178 31.05 10.44 -6.53
CA ASN A 178 32.01 9.34 -6.49
C ASN A 178 31.47 8.03 -5.91
N LEU A 179 30.19 7.95 -5.56
CA LEU A 179 29.54 6.71 -5.13
C LEU A 179 29.49 5.69 -6.27
N SER A 180 29.37 4.40 -5.94
CA SER A 180 28.91 3.43 -6.93
C SER A 180 27.51 3.80 -7.43
N LEU A 181 27.16 3.43 -8.66
CA LEU A 181 25.79 3.68 -9.18
C LEU A 181 24.72 3.06 -8.26
N GLN A 182 24.96 1.88 -7.70
CA GLN A 182 24.08 1.22 -6.73
C GLN A 182 23.85 2.08 -5.48
N ASP A 183 24.92 2.64 -4.90
CA ASP A 183 24.82 3.45 -3.69
C ASP A 183 24.19 4.81 -3.98
N TYR A 184 24.55 5.43 -5.12
CA TYR A 184 23.94 6.67 -5.59
C TYR A 184 22.44 6.49 -5.85
N ARG A 185 22.04 5.43 -6.56
CA ARG A 185 20.63 5.06 -6.78
C ARG A 185 19.89 4.89 -5.45
N SER A 186 20.47 4.16 -4.50
CA SER A 186 19.88 3.99 -3.17
C SER A 186 19.73 5.34 -2.44
N HIS A 187 20.74 6.22 -2.50
CA HIS A 187 20.69 7.57 -1.94
C HIS A 187 19.51 8.37 -2.53
N ARG A 188 19.33 8.34 -3.87
CA ARG A 188 18.25 9.05 -4.56
C ARG A 188 16.87 8.48 -4.21
N TYR A 189 16.72 7.15 -4.13
CA TYR A 189 15.46 6.54 -3.67
C TYR A 189 15.13 6.92 -2.23
N PHE A 190 16.09 7.01 -1.33
CA PHE A 190 15.84 7.53 0.02
C PHE A 190 15.45 9.01 0.01
N GLY A 191 15.96 9.79 -0.93
CA GLY A 191 15.48 11.15 -1.20
C GLY A 191 14.01 11.17 -1.63
N LEU A 192 13.65 10.33 -2.62
CA LEU A 192 12.26 10.15 -3.06
C LEU A 192 11.35 9.78 -1.88
N ILE A 193 11.74 8.80 -1.07
CA ILE A 193 10.95 8.34 0.09
C ILE A 193 10.68 9.47 1.07
N ARG A 194 11.70 10.26 1.44
CA ARG A 194 11.53 11.41 2.35
C ARG A 194 10.57 12.45 1.78
N ASN A 195 10.74 12.80 0.49
CA ASN A 195 9.86 13.75 -0.19
C ASN A 195 8.43 13.22 -0.31
N PHE A 196 8.25 11.92 -0.63
CA PHE A 196 6.93 11.30 -0.66
C PHE A 196 6.25 11.35 0.72
N ILE A 197 6.98 11.08 1.81
CA ILE A 197 6.47 11.17 3.18
C ILE A 197 5.98 12.60 3.48
N ARG A 198 6.75 13.62 3.08
CA ARG A 198 6.36 15.04 3.20
C ARG A 198 5.10 15.39 2.40
N LEU A 199 4.94 14.77 1.22
CA LEU A 199 3.83 15.01 0.30
C LEU A 199 2.64 14.06 0.50
N THR A 200 2.70 13.14 1.48
CA THR A 200 1.59 12.23 1.77
C THR A 200 0.25 12.94 2.02
N PRO A 201 0.20 14.13 2.66
CA PRO A 201 -1.04 14.89 2.78
C PRO A 201 -1.72 15.19 1.43
N LEU A 202 -0.95 15.54 0.39
CA LEU A 202 -1.48 15.73 -0.97
C LEU A 202 -2.08 14.42 -1.50
N VAL A 203 -1.37 13.29 -1.34
CA VAL A 203 -1.86 11.97 -1.78
C VAL A 203 -3.19 11.64 -1.08
N MET A 204 -3.24 11.78 0.25
CA MET A 204 -4.45 11.48 1.03
C MET A 204 -5.64 12.38 0.67
N LEU A 205 -5.39 13.63 0.25
CA LEU A 205 -6.44 14.54 -0.20
C LEU A 205 -7.05 14.07 -1.52
N VAL A 206 -6.21 13.75 -2.52
CA VAL A 206 -6.67 13.56 -3.90
C VAL A 206 -7.01 12.12 -4.26
N VAL A 207 -6.44 11.11 -3.56
CA VAL A 207 -6.74 9.68 -3.80
C VAL A 207 -7.36 8.98 -2.59
N GLY A 208 -7.58 9.68 -1.48
CA GLY A 208 -8.29 9.12 -0.32
C GLY A 208 -9.74 8.79 -0.67
N ALA A 209 -10.17 7.57 -0.34
CA ALA A 209 -11.51 7.04 -0.63
C ALA A 209 -12.11 6.28 0.57
N SER A 210 -11.64 6.56 1.78
CA SER A 210 -12.13 5.91 3.01
C SER A 210 -12.56 6.92 4.09
N PRO A 211 -13.54 7.81 3.79
CA PRO A 211 -13.99 8.86 4.71
C PRO A 211 -14.96 8.35 5.78
N SER A 212 -15.43 7.12 5.65
CA SER A 212 -16.42 6.48 6.53
C SER A 212 -16.04 5.04 6.84
N VAL A 213 -16.61 4.51 7.93
CA VAL A 213 -16.40 3.13 8.37
C VAL A 213 -17.73 2.51 8.80
N CYS A 214 -17.85 1.19 8.67
CA CYS A 214 -18.95 0.45 9.27
C CYS A 214 -18.83 0.47 10.80
N GLN A 215 -19.93 0.65 11.50
CA GLN A 215 -19.98 0.61 12.97
C GLN A 215 -19.42 -0.72 13.50
N CYS A 216 -19.62 -1.84 12.79
CA CYS A 216 -19.08 -3.14 13.16
C CYS A 216 -17.54 -3.16 13.27
N PHE A 217 -16.84 -2.37 12.47
CA PHE A 217 -15.39 -2.23 12.55
C PHE A 217 -14.95 -1.54 13.84
N MET A 218 -15.78 -0.65 14.40
CA MET A 218 -15.49 0.13 15.59
C MET A 218 -15.99 -0.52 16.89
N THR A 219 -16.61 -1.71 16.83
CA THR A 219 -17.08 -2.43 18.03
C THR A 219 -15.97 -2.58 19.08
N GLY A 220 -16.25 -2.12 20.30
CA GLY A 220 -15.30 -2.20 21.42
C GLY A 220 -14.15 -1.19 21.40
N ARG A 221 -14.17 -0.20 20.49
CA ARG A 221 -13.14 0.83 20.38
C ARG A 221 -13.68 2.22 20.70
N GLU A 222 -12.90 3.02 21.41
CA GLU A 222 -13.20 4.44 21.59
C GLU A 222 -12.96 5.20 20.28
N HIS A 223 -13.91 6.05 19.90
CA HIS A 223 -13.82 6.86 18.70
C HIS A 223 -14.58 8.19 18.84
N HIS A 224 -14.22 9.13 17.98
CA HIS A 224 -14.88 10.46 17.84
C HIS A 224 -15.66 10.60 16.52
N LEU A 225 -15.86 9.47 15.81
CA LEU A 225 -16.62 9.45 14.57
C LEU A 225 -18.10 9.73 14.85
N LEU A 226 -18.74 10.42 13.92
CA LEU A 226 -20.15 10.80 13.98
C LEU A 226 -21.00 9.76 13.22
N PRO A 227 -22.26 9.53 13.62
CA PRO A 227 -23.17 8.74 12.83
C PRO A 227 -23.56 9.49 11.54
N LEU A 228 -23.43 8.83 10.37
CA LEU A 228 -23.89 9.37 9.10
C LEU A 228 -25.30 8.88 8.78
N VAL A 229 -25.43 7.58 8.58
CA VAL A 229 -26.66 6.87 8.24
C VAL A 229 -26.52 5.44 8.79
N ARG A 230 -27.59 4.67 8.78
CA ARG A 230 -27.69 3.34 9.38
C ARG A 230 -26.37 2.54 9.39
N GLY A 231 -25.83 2.29 10.57
CA GLY A 231 -24.61 1.48 10.76
C GLY A 231 -23.32 2.07 10.19
N THR A 232 -23.33 3.33 9.76
CA THR A 232 -22.17 4.03 9.19
C THR A 232 -21.71 5.14 10.11
N LEU A 233 -20.41 5.18 10.40
CA LEU A 233 -19.71 6.24 11.10
C LEU A 233 -18.78 6.98 10.12
N PHE A 234 -18.62 8.29 10.31
CA PHE A 234 -17.82 9.13 9.41
C PHE A 234 -17.26 10.37 10.11
N LEU A 235 -16.43 11.11 9.40
CA LEU A 235 -16.16 12.53 9.68
C LEU A 235 -16.53 13.34 8.44
N PRO A 236 -17.21 14.49 8.58
CA PRO A 236 -17.77 15.23 7.44
C PRO A 236 -16.76 15.62 6.36
N TYR A 237 -15.51 15.84 6.77
CA TYR A 237 -14.43 16.29 5.90
C TYR A 237 -13.25 15.29 5.81
N ALA A 238 -13.43 14.06 6.27
CA ALA A 238 -12.40 13.04 6.18
C ALA A 238 -12.10 12.64 4.74
N THR A 239 -10.85 12.21 4.51
CA THR A 239 -10.39 11.72 3.21
C THR A 239 -10.06 10.24 3.25
N ALA A 240 -9.18 9.80 4.16
CA ALA A 240 -8.57 8.48 4.18
C ALA A 240 -8.44 7.94 5.61
N LEU A 241 -9.57 7.61 6.28
CA LEU A 241 -9.57 7.10 7.65
C LEU A 241 -8.73 5.84 7.83
N ARG A 242 -8.53 5.05 6.75
CA ARG A 242 -7.59 3.92 6.71
C ARG A 242 -6.19 4.31 7.16
N MET A 243 -5.75 5.51 6.79
CA MET A 243 -4.42 6.04 7.09
C MET A 243 -4.35 6.75 8.46
N GLY A 244 -5.48 6.85 9.16
CA GLY A 244 -5.59 7.51 10.46
C GLY A 244 -5.39 6.56 11.65
N ARG A 245 -5.77 7.05 12.84
CA ARG A 245 -5.66 6.30 14.11
C ARG A 245 -6.48 5.01 14.14
N PHE A 246 -7.48 4.89 13.29
CA PHE A 246 -8.33 3.70 13.17
C PHE A 246 -7.72 2.63 12.25
N GLY A 247 -6.72 3.02 11.45
CA GLY A 247 -5.92 2.14 10.62
C GLY A 247 -4.69 1.60 11.34
N TYR A 248 -3.73 1.13 10.57
CA TYR A 248 -2.48 0.58 11.09
C TYR A 248 -1.66 1.66 11.82
N GLN A 249 -1.69 1.68 13.14
CA GLN A 249 -0.73 2.43 13.95
C GLN A 249 -0.12 1.51 15.00
N ASN A 250 1.18 1.39 14.97
CA ASN A 250 1.94 0.65 15.96
C ASN A 250 2.71 1.64 16.85
N SER A 251 2.21 1.88 18.06
CA SER A 251 2.87 2.75 19.04
C SER A 251 4.27 2.25 19.44
N ALA A 252 4.51 0.93 19.34
CA ALA A 252 5.82 0.34 19.59
C ALA A 252 6.86 0.77 18.52
N GLN A 253 6.41 1.01 17.28
CA GLN A 253 7.30 1.42 16.19
C GLN A 253 7.82 2.85 16.33
N LYS A 254 7.07 3.75 16.97
CA LYS A 254 7.52 5.15 17.20
C LYS A 254 8.82 5.24 18.02
N GLN A 255 9.11 4.24 18.86
CA GLN A 255 10.29 4.23 19.73
C GLN A 255 11.55 3.68 19.07
N LEU A 256 11.44 3.17 17.82
CA LEU A 256 12.51 2.40 17.19
C LEU A 256 13.59 3.23 16.52
N GLY A 257 13.32 4.50 16.22
CA GLY A 257 14.28 5.35 15.49
C GLY A 257 14.58 4.84 14.07
N ILE A 258 13.65 4.06 13.46
CA ILE A 258 13.76 3.71 12.04
C ILE A 258 13.55 5.00 11.23
N HIS A 259 14.57 5.42 10.52
CA HIS A 259 14.54 6.66 9.75
C HIS A 259 14.87 6.41 8.28
N TYR A 260 14.40 7.31 7.42
CA TYR A 260 14.59 7.23 5.97
C TYR A 260 15.71 8.15 5.47
N ASN A 261 16.71 8.44 6.30
CA ASN A 261 17.81 9.33 5.91
C ASN A 261 18.86 8.66 5.02
N ASN A 262 19.08 7.37 5.22
CA ASN A 262 19.94 6.54 4.37
C ASN A 262 19.63 5.04 4.56
N LEU A 263 20.15 4.21 3.65
CA LEU A 263 19.93 2.77 3.66
C LEU A 263 20.49 2.09 4.92
N SER A 264 21.69 2.44 5.35
CA SER A 264 22.33 1.82 6.54
C SER A 264 21.49 2.02 7.79
N GLY A 265 21.12 3.26 8.11
CA GLY A 265 20.28 3.56 9.28
C GLY A 265 18.89 2.94 9.21
N TYR A 266 18.30 2.83 8.02
CA TYR A 266 17.05 2.12 7.83
C TYR A 266 17.18 0.63 8.17
N LEU A 267 18.20 -0.04 7.66
CA LEU A 267 18.47 -1.46 7.93
C LEU A 267 18.83 -1.72 9.39
N GLU A 268 19.66 -0.86 10.00
CA GLU A 268 20.01 -0.94 11.43
C GLU A 268 18.77 -0.81 12.32
N GLY A 269 17.86 0.13 11.98
CA GLY A 269 16.60 0.30 12.68
C GLY A 269 15.71 -0.94 12.60
N LEU A 270 15.55 -1.53 11.41
CA LEU A 270 14.80 -2.78 11.22
C LEU A 270 15.42 -3.94 12.00
N GLN A 271 16.75 -4.13 11.91
CA GLN A 271 17.44 -5.18 12.64
C GLN A 271 17.27 -5.05 14.15
N LYS A 272 17.35 -3.82 14.66
CA LYS A 272 17.09 -3.55 16.08
C LYS A 272 15.67 -3.93 16.45
N ALA A 273 14.68 -3.57 15.63
CA ALA A 273 13.28 -3.84 15.89
C ALA A 273 12.94 -5.33 15.98
N VAL A 274 13.48 -6.15 15.08
CA VAL A 274 13.27 -7.61 15.07
C VAL A 274 14.06 -8.37 16.11
N LYS A 275 14.93 -7.68 16.88
CA LYS A 275 15.74 -8.28 17.95
C LYS A 275 15.45 -7.73 19.35
N THR A 276 14.64 -6.67 19.46
CA THR A 276 14.38 -6.00 20.73
C THR A 276 13.08 -6.51 21.35
N PRO A 277 13.12 -7.21 22.50
CA PRO A 277 11.90 -7.59 23.21
C PRO A 277 11.08 -6.37 23.58
N TYR A 278 9.75 -6.51 23.50
CA TYR A 278 8.81 -5.46 23.85
C TYR A 278 7.87 -5.94 24.94
N GLN A 279 7.98 -5.34 26.13
CA GLN A 279 7.31 -5.81 27.34
C GLN A 279 5.79 -6.06 27.17
N PRO A 280 5.01 -5.21 26.45
CA PRO A 280 3.60 -5.52 26.19
C PRO A 280 3.39 -6.84 25.45
N PHE A 281 4.26 -7.19 24.48
CA PHE A 281 4.15 -8.45 23.73
C PHE A 281 4.69 -9.64 24.51
N SER A 282 5.71 -9.44 25.37
CA SER A 282 6.18 -10.48 26.30
C SER A 282 5.09 -10.91 27.29
N ARG A 283 4.21 -9.98 27.70
CA ARG A 283 3.08 -10.28 28.60
C ARG A 283 1.99 -11.13 27.95
N LEU A 284 1.86 -11.10 26.62
CA LEU A 284 0.93 -11.95 25.87
C LEU A 284 1.36 -13.42 25.89
N GLY A 285 2.66 -13.67 26.09
CA GLY A 285 3.25 -15.00 25.99
C GLY A 285 3.53 -15.42 24.55
N LEU A 286 4.35 -16.44 24.38
CA LEU A 286 4.65 -17.01 23.04
C LEU A 286 3.68 -18.12 22.65
N ASN A 287 3.06 -18.76 23.63
CA ASN A 287 2.17 -19.88 23.45
C ASN A 287 0.85 -19.64 24.20
N ASP A 288 -0.21 -20.28 23.76
CA ASP A 288 -1.49 -20.33 24.45
C ASP A 288 -1.48 -21.30 25.67
N ALA A 289 -2.64 -21.47 26.30
CA ALA A 289 -2.81 -22.37 27.46
C ALA A 289 -2.62 -23.86 27.10
N GLN A 290 -2.71 -24.23 25.82
CA GLN A 290 -2.50 -25.57 25.29
C GLN A 290 -1.05 -25.82 24.90
N GLY A 291 -0.19 -24.79 24.92
CA GLY A 291 1.21 -24.84 24.51
C GLY A 291 1.45 -24.57 23.04
N GLU A 292 0.39 -24.25 22.26
CA GLU A 292 0.52 -23.91 20.84
C GLU A 292 1.04 -22.48 20.64
N PRO A 293 1.95 -22.23 19.67
CA PRO A 293 2.50 -20.90 19.45
C PRO A 293 1.44 -19.93 18.93
N ILE A 294 1.40 -18.73 19.54
CA ILE A 294 0.47 -17.64 19.17
C ILE A 294 1.17 -16.45 18.54
N GLN A 295 2.48 -16.34 18.66
CA GLN A 295 3.32 -15.36 17.99
C GLN A 295 4.73 -15.94 17.79
N ILE A 296 5.47 -15.41 16.79
CA ILE A 296 6.81 -15.90 16.45
C ILE A 296 7.79 -15.64 17.60
N ASN A 297 7.82 -14.41 18.09
CA ASN A 297 8.65 -13.93 19.20
C ASN A 297 7.90 -12.79 19.92
N ASP A 298 8.49 -12.22 20.96
CA ASP A 298 7.94 -11.10 21.72
C ASP A 298 8.64 -9.75 21.42
N HIS A 299 9.35 -9.67 20.30
CA HIS A 299 10.07 -8.48 19.89
C HIS A 299 9.13 -7.40 19.35
N VAL A 300 9.63 -6.17 19.19
CA VAL A 300 8.87 -5.04 18.64
C VAL A 300 8.27 -5.37 17.29
N LEU A 301 9.02 -6.06 16.43
CA LEU A 301 8.53 -6.66 15.19
C LEU A 301 8.78 -8.17 15.21
N GLN A 302 7.80 -8.96 14.81
CA GLN A 302 8.01 -10.41 14.64
C GLN A 302 8.98 -10.70 13.49
N ILE A 303 8.80 -9.95 12.40
CA ILE A 303 9.62 -9.97 11.19
C ILE A 303 9.63 -8.55 10.58
N GLU A 304 10.53 -8.29 9.65
CA GLU A 304 10.68 -6.99 9.00
C GLU A 304 9.41 -6.51 8.29
N ASN A 305 8.61 -7.44 7.74
CA ASN A 305 7.37 -7.12 7.02
C ASN A 305 6.30 -6.50 7.93
N GLU A 306 6.38 -6.70 9.25
CA GLU A 306 5.46 -6.09 10.22
C GLU A 306 5.64 -4.57 10.33
N TYR A 307 6.79 -4.03 9.91
CA TYR A 307 7.02 -2.58 9.93
C TYR A 307 6.04 -1.87 9.00
N TYR A 308 5.16 -1.06 9.58
CA TYR A 308 4.21 -0.26 8.82
C TYR A 308 4.84 1.05 8.35
N SER A 309 4.68 1.36 7.07
CA SER A 309 5.13 2.62 6.48
C SER A 309 4.30 2.96 5.24
N LEU A 310 4.23 4.24 4.89
CA LEU A 310 3.49 4.77 3.74
C LEU A 310 4.22 4.54 2.41
N VAL A 311 5.52 4.31 2.49
CA VAL A 311 6.40 4.02 1.36
C VAL A 311 7.57 3.16 1.85
N ARG A 312 7.97 2.17 1.07
CA ARG A 312 9.08 1.26 1.39
C ARG A 312 10.14 1.24 0.31
N PRO A 313 11.45 1.25 0.68
CA PRO A 313 12.50 0.83 -0.23
C PRO A 313 12.39 -0.69 -0.42
N LYS A 314 12.51 -1.15 -1.66
CA LYS A 314 12.39 -2.56 -2.02
C LYS A 314 13.57 -3.01 -2.89
N GLN A 315 13.87 -4.30 -2.78
CA GLN A 315 14.74 -5.05 -3.69
C GLN A 315 14.18 -6.45 -3.84
N VAL A 316 14.32 -7.04 -5.01
CA VAL A 316 13.84 -8.41 -5.26
C VAL A 316 14.75 -9.39 -4.50
N PRO A 317 14.24 -10.15 -3.50
CA PRO A 317 15.05 -11.12 -2.79
C PRO A 317 15.43 -12.31 -3.71
N GLN A 318 16.64 -12.84 -3.51
CA GLN A 318 17.04 -14.12 -4.06
C GLN A 318 16.59 -15.27 -3.15
N ALA A 319 16.68 -16.50 -3.63
CA ALA A 319 16.28 -17.67 -2.84
C ALA A 319 17.04 -17.74 -1.50
N GLY A 320 16.30 -17.81 -0.39
CA GLY A 320 16.86 -17.85 0.97
C GLY A 320 17.28 -16.48 1.54
N GLU A 321 17.07 -15.39 0.84
CA GLU A 321 17.45 -14.04 1.25
C GLU A 321 16.27 -13.31 1.90
N THR A 322 16.50 -12.59 3.00
CA THR A 322 15.49 -11.70 3.58
C THR A 322 15.40 -10.39 2.79
N PRO A 323 14.30 -9.62 2.88
CA PRO A 323 14.20 -8.31 2.23
C PRO A 323 15.33 -7.34 2.61
N SER A 324 15.74 -7.30 3.88
CA SER A 324 16.86 -6.45 4.33
C SER A 324 18.21 -6.91 3.79
N GLN A 325 18.43 -8.23 3.67
CA GLN A 325 19.63 -8.76 3.03
C GLN A 325 19.70 -8.39 1.55
N ALA A 326 18.56 -8.48 0.83
CA ALA A 326 18.47 -8.05 -0.57
C ALA A 326 18.85 -6.56 -0.72
N LEU A 327 18.29 -5.70 0.13
CA LEU A 327 18.61 -4.28 0.16
C LEU A 327 20.08 -4.03 0.51
N ALA A 328 20.64 -4.73 1.50
CA ALA A 328 22.05 -4.59 1.89
C ALA A 328 23.01 -5.00 0.76
N ASN A 329 22.68 -6.08 0.05
CA ASN A 329 23.55 -6.64 -0.98
C ASN A 329 23.50 -5.88 -2.32
N ARG A 330 22.32 -5.37 -2.72
CA ARG A 330 22.09 -4.81 -4.06
C ARG A 330 21.47 -3.41 -4.06
N GLY A 331 21.37 -2.77 -2.89
CA GLY A 331 20.75 -1.45 -2.76
C GLY A 331 19.26 -1.45 -3.08
N VAL A 332 18.68 -0.27 -3.20
CA VAL A 332 17.26 -0.10 -3.54
C VAL A 332 17.05 -0.33 -5.04
N GLY A 333 16.19 -1.25 -5.40
CA GLY A 333 15.80 -1.51 -6.78
C GLY A 333 14.54 -0.75 -7.19
N TYR A 334 13.58 -0.57 -6.27
CA TYR A 334 12.32 0.11 -6.53
C TYR A 334 11.70 0.61 -5.20
N VAL A 335 10.63 1.38 -5.31
CA VAL A 335 9.83 1.84 -4.16
C VAL A 335 8.42 1.29 -4.24
N GLU A 336 7.84 1.02 -3.08
CA GLU A 336 6.45 0.59 -2.91
C GLU A 336 5.67 1.73 -2.24
N LEU A 337 4.77 2.37 -2.99
CA LEU A 337 3.86 3.41 -2.49
C LEU A 337 2.61 2.74 -1.92
N ARG A 338 2.30 2.96 -0.63
CA ARG A 338 1.28 2.22 0.12
C ARG A 338 0.11 3.09 0.59
N ALA A 339 0.19 4.39 0.35
CA ALA A 339 -0.78 5.37 0.82
C ALA A 339 -2.00 5.54 -0.10
N VAL A 340 -2.38 4.50 -0.86
CA VAL A 340 -3.47 4.56 -1.84
C VAL A 340 -4.66 3.75 -1.33
N ASP A 341 -5.81 4.40 -1.16
CA ASP A 341 -7.07 3.73 -0.86
C ASP A 341 -7.59 2.98 -2.10
N VAL A 342 -8.35 1.92 -1.86
CA VAL A 342 -9.10 1.26 -2.93
C VAL A 342 -10.14 2.23 -3.47
N ASN A 343 -10.05 2.55 -4.76
CA ASN A 343 -11.06 3.34 -5.47
C ASN A 343 -12.31 2.48 -5.73
N PRO A 344 -13.45 2.74 -5.06
CA PRO A 344 -14.64 1.91 -5.22
C PRO A 344 -15.31 2.01 -6.59
N TYR A 345 -14.98 3.04 -7.35
CA TYR A 345 -15.55 3.28 -8.69
C TYR A 345 -14.77 2.57 -9.80
N SER A 346 -13.62 1.99 -9.46
CA SER A 346 -12.83 1.15 -10.38
C SER A 346 -12.96 -0.33 -10.02
N PRO A 347 -13.35 -1.21 -10.96
CA PRO A 347 -13.45 -2.65 -10.69
C PRO A 347 -12.16 -3.30 -10.18
N ILE A 348 -11.01 -2.72 -10.49
CA ILE A 348 -9.68 -3.18 -10.04
C ILE A 348 -9.14 -2.38 -8.86
N GLY A 349 -9.90 -1.40 -8.34
CA GLY A 349 -9.53 -0.61 -7.15
C GLY A 349 -8.56 0.53 -7.39
N ILE A 350 -8.09 0.75 -8.62
CA ILE A 350 -7.24 1.87 -9.05
C ILE A 350 -7.59 2.21 -10.50
N ASP A 351 -7.44 3.48 -10.88
CA ASP A 351 -7.64 3.95 -12.26
C ASP A 351 -6.33 4.49 -12.87
N GLU A 352 -6.36 4.72 -14.18
CA GLU A 352 -5.20 5.21 -14.95
C GLU A 352 -4.75 6.61 -14.53
N HIS A 353 -5.68 7.48 -14.14
CA HIS A 353 -5.35 8.83 -13.69
C HIS A 353 -4.63 8.82 -12.34
N THR A 354 -5.05 7.96 -11.43
CA THR A 354 -4.37 7.74 -10.15
C THR A 354 -2.97 7.17 -10.39
N ALA A 355 -2.82 6.17 -11.26
CA ALA A 355 -1.53 5.59 -11.59
C ALA A 355 -0.58 6.62 -12.24
N GLY A 356 -1.08 7.40 -13.22
CA GLY A 356 -0.33 8.46 -13.87
C GLY A 356 0.15 9.53 -12.88
N PHE A 357 -0.74 10.00 -12.01
CA PHE A 357 -0.38 10.94 -10.95
C PHE A 357 0.70 10.40 -10.00
N LEU A 358 0.59 9.13 -9.57
CA LEU A 358 1.59 8.53 -8.67
C LEU A 358 2.98 8.47 -9.30
N GLU A 359 3.09 8.19 -10.59
CA GLU A 359 4.37 8.18 -11.30
C GLU A 359 4.95 9.60 -11.47
N VAL A 360 4.11 10.60 -11.79
CA VAL A 360 4.52 12.02 -11.81
C VAL A 360 5.01 12.47 -10.44
N LEU A 361 4.26 12.16 -9.39
CA LEU A 361 4.62 12.48 -8.01
C LEU A 361 5.94 11.81 -7.59
N ALA A 362 6.12 10.53 -7.94
CA ALA A 362 7.35 9.80 -7.62
C ALA A 362 8.57 10.40 -8.34
N LEU A 363 8.42 10.79 -9.62
CA LEU A 363 9.46 11.48 -10.37
C LEU A 363 9.77 12.85 -9.74
N TYR A 364 8.75 13.62 -9.39
CA TYR A 364 8.93 14.89 -8.68
C TYR A 364 9.68 14.70 -7.36
N CYS A 365 9.31 13.70 -6.56
CA CYS A 365 9.99 13.37 -5.31
C CYS A 365 11.44 12.93 -5.52
N LEU A 366 11.76 12.24 -6.63
CA LEU A 366 13.10 11.79 -6.97
C LEU A 366 14.01 12.96 -7.36
N LEU A 367 13.48 13.92 -8.12
CA LEU A 367 14.26 15.03 -8.68
C LEU A 367 14.42 16.19 -7.70
N LYS A 368 13.43 16.41 -6.82
CA LYS A 368 13.44 17.48 -5.82
C LYS A 368 14.53 17.23 -4.75
N ASP A 369 15.17 18.30 -4.29
CA ASP A 369 16.07 18.25 -3.13
C ASP A 369 15.37 17.65 -1.91
N SER A 370 16.10 16.81 -1.19
CA SER A 370 15.54 16.05 -0.09
C SER A 370 16.47 16.06 1.13
N PRO A 371 16.40 17.10 1.98
CA PRO A 371 17.15 17.14 3.23
C PRO A 371 16.73 15.97 4.15
N ALA A 372 17.63 15.64 5.10
CA ALA A 372 17.34 14.62 6.10
C ALA A 372 16.07 14.95 6.89
N LEU A 373 15.28 13.92 7.22
CA LEU A 373 14.16 14.04 8.14
C LEU A 373 14.69 14.13 9.58
N LEU A 374 14.30 15.18 10.28
CA LEU A 374 14.58 15.38 11.71
C LEU A 374 13.36 14.96 12.55
N ASP A 375 13.58 14.60 13.81
CA ASP A 375 12.49 14.18 14.71
C ASP A 375 11.39 15.25 14.83
N ALA A 376 11.77 16.53 14.94
CA ALA A 376 10.80 17.62 14.99
C ALA A 376 9.96 17.77 13.71
N GLU A 377 10.53 17.43 12.55
CA GLU A 377 9.79 17.41 11.28
C GLU A 377 8.83 16.22 11.20
N GLN A 378 9.20 15.09 11.79
CA GLN A 378 8.35 13.90 11.88
C GLN A 378 7.01 14.21 12.59
N ASP A 379 7.06 14.94 13.71
CA ASP A 379 5.85 15.36 14.45
C ASP A 379 4.96 16.28 13.59
N ILE A 380 5.57 17.17 12.80
CA ILE A 380 4.85 18.03 11.86
C ILE A 380 4.15 17.21 10.78
N ILE A 381 4.86 16.24 10.19
CA ILE A 381 4.32 15.34 9.16
C ILE A 381 3.13 14.55 9.73
N GLU A 382 3.28 13.94 10.92
CA GLU A 382 2.19 13.20 11.56
C GLU A 382 0.97 14.08 11.83
N ARG A 383 1.18 15.33 12.28
CA ARG A 383 0.11 16.30 12.47
C ARG A 383 -0.59 16.64 11.15
N ASN A 384 0.16 16.91 10.09
CA ASN A 384 -0.38 17.22 8.77
C ASN A 384 -1.18 16.04 8.20
N GLN A 385 -0.67 14.82 8.34
CA GLN A 385 -1.38 13.61 7.94
C GLN A 385 -2.70 13.46 8.71
N ALA A 386 -2.67 13.65 10.03
CA ALA A 386 -3.88 13.59 10.86
C ALA A 386 -4.90 14.66 10.48
N GLU A 387 -4.45 15.89 10.16
CA GLU A 387 -5.33 16.96 9.70
C GLU A 387 -6.01 16.57 8.39
N VAL A 388 -5.26 16.10 7.39
CA VAL A 388 -5.82 15.74 6.09
C VAL A 388 -6.72 14.52 6.17
N VAL A 389 -6.30 13.48 6.89
CA VAL A 389 -7.12 12.27 7.08
C VAL A 389 -8.49 12.61 7.67
N ASN A 390 -8.53 13.46 8.70
CA ASN A 390 -9.78 13.74 9.43
C ASN A 390 -10.55 14.94 8.87
N ARG A 391 -9.88 15.91 8.25
CA ARG A 391 -10.45 17.20 7.88
C ARG A 391 -9.95 17.75 6.55
N GLY A 392 -9.32 16.95 5.69
CA GLY A 392 -8.66 17.41 4.47
C GLY A 392 -9.56 18.22 3.53
N ARG A 393 -10.88 17.98 3.55
CA ARG A 393 -11.88 18.72 2.76
C ARG A 393 -12.51 19.90 3.49
N ALA A 394 -12.11 20.18 4.74
CA ALA A 394 -12.68 21.31 5.49
C ALA A 394 -12.16 22.65 4.94
N PRO A 395 -13.02 23.68 4.80
CA PRO A 395 -12.64 24.99 4.24
C PRO A 395 -11.48 25.68 4.97
N ASN A 396 -11.17 25.27 6.19
CA ASN A 396 -10.12 25.83 7.04
C ASN A 396 -9.02 24.81 7.37
N ALA A 397 -8.90 23.72 6.61
CA ALA A 397 -7.83 22.75 6.78
C ALA A 397 -6.48 23.37 6.39
N THR A 398 -5.45 23.11 7.18
CA THR A 398 -4.13 23.71 6.98
C THR A 398 -3.01 22.68 7.07
N ILE A 399 -1.94 22.96 6.32
CA ILE A 399 -0.67 22.26 6.39
C ILE A 399 0.38 23.15 7.03
N LEU A 400 1.14 22.61 7.98
CA LEU A 400 2.32 23.27 8.54
C LEU A 400 3.55 22.83 7.73
N ALA A 401 4.18 23.80 7.05
CA ALA A 401 5.41 23.59 6.30
C ALA A 401 6.32 24.82 6.47
N ASP A 402 7.63 24.59 6.56
CA ASP A 402 8.65 25.65 6.71
C ASP A 402 8.34 26.66 7.85
N GLY A 403 7.77 26.15 8.94
CA GLY A 403 7.37 26.95 10.10
C GLY A 403 6.14 27.84 9.89
N GLN A 404 5.43 27.72 8.77
CA GLN A 404 4.24 28.48 8.42
C GLN A 404 3.03 27.56 8.17
N SER A 405 1.82 28.10 8.39
CA SER A 405 0.57 27.39 8.14
C SER A 405 -0.01 27.87 6.81
N TYR A 406 -0.29 26.92 5.92
CA TYR A 406 -0.86 27.18 4.60
C TYR A 406 -2.23 26.52 4.49
N PRO A 407 -3.22 27.13 3.80
CA PRO A 407 -4.42 26.42 3.39
C PRO A 407 -4.02 25.15 2.59
N ILE A 408 -4.66 24.03 2.89
CA ILE A 408 -4.30 22.75 2.25
C ILE A 408 -4.43 22.81 0.73
N GLU A 409 -5.45 23.51 0.23
CA GLU A 409 -5.70 23.68 -1.20
C GLU A 409 -4.54 24.42 -1.88
N ASP A 410 -4.09 25.55 -1.32
CA ASP A 410 -3.01 26.35 -1.89
C ASP A 410 -1.67 25.59 -1.86
N TRP A 411 -1.39 24.93 -0.74
CA TRP A 411 -0.19 24.09 -0.61
C TRP A 411 -0.21 22.94 -1.62
N SER A 412 -1.32 22.23 -1.72
CA SER A 412 -1.48 21.10 -2.65
C SER A 412 -1.39 21.54 -4.12
N ARG A 413 -2.06 22.65 -4.45
CA ARG A 413 -2.05 23.23 -5.80
C ARG A 413 -0.64 23.65 -6.23
N SER A 414 0.11 24.29 -5.33
CA SER A 414 1.49 24.71 -5.61
C SER A 414 2.37 23.49 -5.98
N HIS A 415 2.28 22.40 -5.23
CA HIS A 415 3.02 21.18 -5.54
C HIS A 415 2.56 20.52 -6.85
N ALA A 416 1.24 20.42 -7.08
CA ALA A 416 0.69 19.84 -8.30
C ALA A 416 1.09 20.65 -9.55
N GLN A 417 1.06 21.98 -9.47
CA GLN A 417 1.53 22.85 -10.56
C GLN A 417 3.03 22.67 -10.85
N ALA A 418 3.86 22.48 -9.81
CA ALA A 418 5.28 22.21 -9.97
C ALA A 418 5.57 20.86 -10.65
N MET A 419 4.63 19.94 -10.66
CA MET A 419 4.72 18.64 -11.35
C MET A 419 4.37 18.71 -12.84
N GLN A 420 3.73 19.78 -13.32
CA GLN A 420 3.22 19.86 -14.69
C GLN A 420 4.30 19.59 -15.77
N PRO A 421 5.51 20.19 -15.73
CA PRO A 421 6.55 19.91 -16.72
C PRO A 421 7.01 18.44 -16.71
N LEU A 422 6.95 17.77 -15.54
CA LEU A 422 7.33 16.36 -15.41
C LEU A 422 6.26 15.44 -16.01
N ALA A 423 4.98 15.80 -15.86
CA ALA A 423 3.89 15.08 -16.51
C ALA A 423 4.03 15.14 -18.05
N GLU A 424 4.30 16.31 -18.59
CA GLU A 424 4.54 16.51 -20.04
C GLU A 424 5.76 15.73 -20.53
N LEU A 425 6.82 15.66 -19.72
CA LEU A 425 8.02 14.89 -20.04
C LEU A 425 7.74 13.37 -20.07
N LEU A 426 6.93 12.87 -19.13
CA LEU A 426 6.49 11.47 -19.12
C LEU A 426 5.54 11.18 -20.30
N ASP A 427 4.64 12.09 -20.63
CA ASP A 427 3.79 11.97 -21.83
C ASP A 427 4.62 11.85 -23.11
N GLN A 428 5.70 12.64 -23.25
CA GLN A 428 6.64 12.53 -24.36
C GLN A 428 7.40 11.18 -24.34
N ALA A 429 7.85 10.73 -23.17
CA ALA A 429 8.59 9.48 -23.03
C ALA A 429 7.77 8.26 -23.50
N TYR A 430 6.48 8.25 -23.18
CA TYR A 430 5.56 7.13 -23.43
C TYR A 430 4.58 7.36 -24.58
N ALA A 431 4.71 8.49 -25.30
CA ALA A 431 3.83 8.89 -26.41
C ALA A 431 2.32 8.83 -26.05
N THR A 432 1.97 9.41 -24.92
CA THR A 432 0.63 9.42 -24.34
C THR A 432 0.26 10.81 -23.82
N THR A 433 -0.95 10.99 -23.29
CA THR A 433 -1.39 12.17 -22.53
C THR A 433 -1.84 11.78 -21.12
N LEU A 434 -1.60 10.55 -20.72
CA LEU A 434 -2.12 9.96 -19.49
C LEU A 434 -1.59 10.65 -18.23
N TYR A 435 -0.31 11.04 -18.25
CA TYR A 435 0.32 11.66 -17.09
C TYR A 435 -0.20 13.09 -16.85
N SER A 436 -0.30 13.91 -17.90
CA SER A 436 -0.91 15.23 -17.82
C SER A 436 -2.39 15.17 -17.46
N GLN A 437 -3.14 14.20 -17.99
CA GLN A 437 -4.54 13.98 -17.63
C GLN A 437 -4.71 13.52 -16.17
N GLY A 438 -3.85 12.62 -15.70
CA GLY A 438 -3.82 12.18 -14.29
C GLY A 438 -3.58 13.37 -13.36
N LEU A 439 -2.57 14.17 -13.63
CA LEU A 439 -2.27 15.38 -12.84
C LEU A 439 -3.42 16.40 -12.90
N ALA A 440 -4.02 16.63 -14.07
CA ALA A 440 -5.17 17.53 -14.23
C ALA A 440 -6.39 17.04 -13.43
N THR A 441 -6.64 15.73 -13.40
CA THR A 441 -7.69 15.13 -12.56
C THR A 441 -7.46 15.44 -11.08
N MET A 442 -6.23 15.31 -10.59
CA MET A 442 -5.91 15.63 -9.19
C MET A 442 -5.99 17.12 -8.89
N LEU A 443 -5.59 18.00 -9.82
CA LEU A 443 -5.81 19.45 -9.71
C LEU A 443 -7.30 19.78 -9.60
N GLY A 444 -8.15 19.15 -10.43
CA GLY A 444 -9.60 19.31 -10.32
C GLY A 444 -10.16 18.93 -8.95
N ARG A 445 -9.64 17.87 -8.33
CA ARG A 445 -10.02 17.47 -6.95
C ARG A 445 -9.51 18.43 -5.87
N ILE A 446 -8.40 19.12 -6.12
CA ILE A 446 -7.89 20.17 -5.21
C ILE A 446 -8.74 21.44 -5.34
N ASP A 447 -9.11 21.82 -6.57
CA ASP A 447 -9.90 23.03 -6.85
C ASP A 447 -11.37 22.88 -6.40
N GLU A 448 -11.91 21.65 -6.51
CA GLU A 448 -13.27 21.29 -6.10
C GLU A 448 -13.24 20.09 -5.16
N VAL A 449 -13.13 20.34 -3.86
CA VAL A 449 -13.01 19.27 -2.84
C VAL A 449 -14.20 18.31 -2.83
N ASP A 450 -15.35 18.72 -3.34
CA ASP A 450 -16.53 17.85 -3.52
C ASP A 450 -16.38 16.88 -4.71
N ALA A 451 -15.40 17.12 -5.61
CA ALA A 451 -15.02 16.20 -6.67
C ALA A 451 -14.03 15.11 -6.21
N THR A 452 -13.56 15.14 -4.95
CA THR A 452 -12.69 14.09 -4.39
C THR A 452 -13.44 12.77 -4.26
N LEU A 453 -12.71 11.64 -4.38
CA LEU A 453 -13.30 10.31 -4.16
C LEU A 453 -13.95 10.19 -2.78
N SER A 454 -13.34 10.78 -1.76
CA SER A 454 -13.87 10.76 -0.40
C SER A 454 -15.21 11.50 -0.26
N ALA A 455 -15.41 12.61 -0.99
CA ALA A 455 -16.69 13.32 -1.00
C ALA A 455 -17.77 12.47 -1.69
N GLN A 456 -17.47 11.92 -2.86
CA GLN A 456 -18.37 11.03 -3.61
C GLN A 456 -18.78 9.80 -2.79
N VAL A 457 -17.82 9.17 -2.10
CA VAL A 457 -18.10 8.01 -1.23
C VAL A 457 -19.07 8.37 -0.10
N ILE A 458 -18.96 9.56 0.51
CA ILE A 458 -19.92 10.01 1.55
C ILE A 458 -21.30 10.21 0.93
N GLU A 459 -21.40 10.90 -0.20
CA GLU A 459 -22.66 11.19 -0.88
C GLU A 459 -23.36 9.88 -1.28
N ASP A 460 -22.65 8.98 -1.96
CA ASP A 460 -23.19 7.69 -2.38
C ASP A 460 -23.54 6.78 -1.21
N THR A 461 -22.74 6.78 -0.14
CA THR A 461 -23.06 6.06 1.10
C THR A 461 -24.36 6.57 1.71
N LEU A 462 -24.59 7.88 1.70
CA LEU A 462 -25.82 8.49 2.19
C LEU A 462 -27.01 8.13 1.30
N HIS A 463 -26.88 8.25 -0.02
CA HIS A 463 -27.93 7.92 -0.99
C HIS A 463 -28.33 6.44 -0.96
N GLN A 464 -27.36 5.54 -0.80
CA GLN A 464 -27.59 4.10 -0.70
C GLN A 464 -28.06 3.65 0.69
N GLY A 465 -28.07 4.55 1.68
CA GLY A 465 -28.56 4.24 3.03
C GLY A 465 -27.56 3.47 3.91
N GLY A 466 -26.27 3.56 3.63
CA GLY A 466 -25.18 3.06 4.47
C GLY A 466 -24.05 2.39 3.71
N THR A 467 -22.90 2.25 4.40
CA THR A 467 -21.66 1.67 3.84
C THR A 467 -21.89 0.28 3.26
N TRP A 468 -22.69 -0.56 3.95
CA TRP A 468 -23.03 -1.89 3.46
C TRP A 468 -23.74 -1.85 2.10
N ASN A 469 -24.78 -1.05 1.99
CA ASN A 469 -25.58 -0.96 0.76
C ASN A 469 -24.74 -0.40 -0.39
N PHE A 470 -23.96 0.67 -0.14
CA PHE A 470 -23.06 1.26 -1.12
C PHE A 470 -22.02 0.23 -1.59
N GLY A 471 -21.30 -0.39 -0.66
CA GLY A 471 -20.27 -1.37 -1.00
C GLY A 471 -20.85 -2.59 -1.72
N SER A 472 -22.02 -3.09 -1.31
CA SER A 472 -22.69 -4.21 -1.98
C SER A 472 -23.15 -3.86 -3.39
N HIS A 473 -23.66 -2.62 -3.59
CA HIS A 473 -24.02 -2.13 -4.90
C HIS A 473 -22.80 -2.08 -5.84
N MET A 474 -21.69 -1.51 -5.38
CA MET A 474 -20.46 -1.45 -6.16
C MET A 474 -19.87 -2.84 -6.41
N ALA A 475 -19.89 -3.74 -5.40
CA ALA A 475 -19.44 -5.12 -5.56
C ALA A 475 -20.25 -5.88 -6.63
N GLN A 476 -21.56 -5.63 -6.71
CA GLN A 476 -22.41 -6.20 -7.76
C GLN A 476 -22.04 -5.63 -9.13
N GLN A 477 -21.88 -4.31 -9.26
CA GLN A 477 -21.46 -3.69 -10.53
C GLN A 477 -20.12 -4.24 -11.02
N HIS A 478 -19.15 -4.41 -10.11
CA HIS A 478 -17.85 -5.00 -10.46
C HIS A 478 -17.98 -6.47 -10.88
N ALA A 479 -18.80 -7.26 -10.18
CA ALA A 479 -19.07 -8.64 -10.56
C ALA A 479 -19.72 -8.72 -11.97
N ASP A 480 -20.67 -7.83 -12.28
CA ASP A 480 -21.34 -7.77 -13.58
C ASP A 480 -20.33 -7.44 -14.72
N VAL A 481 -19.34 -6.57 -14.47
CA VAL A 481 -18.23 -6.32 -15.41
C VAL A 481 -17.48 -7.62 -15.73
N TYR A 482 -17.17 -8.42 -14.71
CA TYR A 482 -16.38 -9.66 -14.89
C TYR A 482 -17.21 -10.86 -15.38
N GLN A 483 -18.54 -10.81 -15.28
CA GLN A 483 -19.40 -11.80 -15.93
C GLN A 483 -19.33 -11.74 -17.46
N VAL A 484 -19.13 -10.54 -18.02
CA VAL A 484 -19.03 -10.31 -19.47
C VAL A 484 -17.61 -10.16 -19.97
N HIS A 485 -16.63 -10.07 -19.08
CA HIS A 485 -15.22 -9.96 -19.44
C HIS A 485 -14.71 -11.28 -20.06
N ILE A 486 -14.20 -11.18 -21.28
CA ILE A 486 -13.70 -12.34 -22.03
C ILE A 486 -12.18 -12.37 -21.92
N LEU A 487 -11.67 -13.37 -21.17
CA LEU A 487 -10.24 -13.68 -21.20
C LEU A 487 -9.90 -14.40 -22.51
N SER A 488 -8.72 -14.11 -23.07
CA SER A 488 -8.21 -14.88 -24.18
C SER A 488 -7.96 -16.34 -23.75
N PRO A 489 -8.08 -17.31 -24.66
CA PRO A 489 -7.72 -18.71 -24.33
C PRO A 489 -6.30 -18.86 -23.81
N GLU A 490 -5.37 -18.04 -24.32
CA GLU A 490 -3.97 -18.02 -23.91
C GLU A 490 -3.82 -17.50 -22.47
N THR A 491 -4.51 -16.41 -22.13
CA THR A 491 -4.50 -15.84 -20.77
C THR A 491 -5.11 -16.83 -19.77
N LEU A 492 -6.22 -17.47 -20.13
CA LEU A 492 -6.85 -18.47 -19.27
C LEU A 492 -5.92 -19.65 -19.01
N ALA A 493 -5.35 -20.24 -20.08
CA ALA A 493 -4.41 -21.36 -19.98
C ALA A 493 -3.18 -20.99 -19.14
N TYR A 494 -2.67 -19.78 -19.28
CA TYR A 494 -1.55 -19.28 -18.49
C TYR A 494 -1.86 -19.27 -16.98
N PHE A 495 -3.00 -18.73 -16.55
CA PHE A 495 -3.37 -18.71 -15.13
C PHE A 495 -3.70 -20.11 -14.59
N GLU A 496 -4.31 -20.99 -15.40
CA GLU A 496 -4.55 -22.39 -15.03
C GLU A 496 -3.23 -23.15 -14.82
N GLU A 497 -2.25 -22.96 -15.69
CA GLU A 497 -0.91 -23.55 -15.55
C GLU A 497 -0.22 -23.03 -14.29
N MET A 498 -0.24 -21.73 -14.02
CA MET A 498 0.35 -21.15 -12.83
C MET A 498 -0.31 -21.67 -11.55
N ALA A 499 -1.63 -21.82 -11.54
CA ALA A 499 -2.35 -22.40 -10.41
C ALA A 499 -1.88 -23.84 -10.15
N GLN A 500 -1.74 -24.67 -11.19
CA GLN A 500 -1.25 -26.03 -11.06
C GLN A 500 0.21 -26.08 -10.59
N GLN A 501 1.08 -25.27 -11.17
CA GLN A 501 2.50 -25.18 -10.76
C GLN A 501 2.62 -24.74 -9.28
N SER A 502 1.82 -23.80 -8.84
CA SER A 502 1.85 -23.33 -7.45
C SER A 502 1.44 -24.44 -6.46
N LEU A 503 0.45 -25.26 -6.79
CA LEU A 503 0.06 -26.42 -5.96
C LEU A 503 1.17 -27.46 -5.90
N GLN A 504 1.86 -27.72 -7.01
CA GLN A 504 3.00 -28.63 -7.06
C GLN A 504 4.17 -28.11 -6.21
N GLN A 505 4.48 -26.82 -6.29
CA GLN A 505 5.53 -26.19 -5.49
C GLN A 505 5.21 -26.25 -3.99
N GLN A 506 3.96 -25.99 -3.60
CA GLN A 506 3.55 -26.14 -2.20
C GLN A 506 3.74 -27.59 -1.73
N GLN A 507 3.29 -28.57 -2.52
CA GLN A 507 3.43 -29.98 -2.19
C GLN A 507 4.91 -30.38 -2.06
N GLN A 508 5.79 -29.87 -2.91
CA GLN A 508 7.22 -30.07 -2.82
C GLN A 508 7.79 -29.52 -1.51
N LEU A 509 7.44 -28.26 -1.14
CA LEU A 509 7.85 -27.66 0.13
C LEU A 509 7.38 -28.47 1.35
N GLU A 510 6.21 -29.07 1.28
CA GLU A 510 5.66 -29.93 2.34
C GLU A 510 6.39 -31.27 2.48
N GLN A 511 6.92 -31.82 1.39
CA GLN A 511 7.66 -33.08 1.37
C GLN A 511 9.14 -32.93 1.73
N GLU A 512 9.78 -31.83 1.35
CA GLU A 512 11.23 -31.63 1.48
C GLU A 512 11.67 -31.07 2.85
N GLN A 513 10.75 -30.79 3.75
CA GLN A 513 11.11 -30.26 5.06
C GLN A 513 11.85 -31.26 5.94
N THR A 514 13.00 -30.85 6.46
CA THR A 514 13.89 -31.69 7.29
C THR A 514 13.84 -31.36 8.78
N LEU A 515 13.39 -30.15 9.12
CA LEU A 515 13.29 -29.67 10.51
C LEU A 515 11.87 -29.81 11.04
N SER A 516 11.71 -30.08 12.34
CA SER A 516 10.41 -29.85 12.99
C SER A 516 10.06 -28.37 12.97
N PHE A 517 8.77 -28.04 13.09
CA PHE A 517 8.36 -26.64 13.11
C PHE A 517 8.96 -25.87 14.30
N GLU A 518 9.11 -26.51 15.45
CA GLU A 518 9.76 -25.90 16.61
C GLU A 518 11.23 -25.60 16.35
N GLN A 519 11.97 -26.53 15.74
CA GLN A 519 13.36 -26.30 15.31
C GLN A 519 13.46 -25.15 14.28
N PHE A 520 12.50 -25.09 13.37
CA PHE A 520 12.44 -23.99 12.40
C PHE A 520 12.22 -22.64 13.06
N LEU A 521 11.30 -22.55 14.03
CA LEU A 521 11.01 -21.32 14.77
C LEU A 521 12.20 -20.80 15.61
N THR A 522 13.10 -21.69 16.06
CA THR A 522 14.27 -21.24 16.84
C THR A 522 15.22 -20.33 16.04
N GLN A 523 15.13 -20.31 14.71
CA GLN A 523 15.90 -19.41 13.85
C GLN A 523 15.40 -17.95 13.90
N TYR A 524 14.18 -17.73 14.43
CA TYR A 524 13.48 -16.44 14.47
C TYR A 524 13.18 -15.95 15.91
N ARG A 525 13.60 -16.67 16.94
CA ARG A 525 13.38 -16.38 18.38
C ARG A 525 14.60 -15.83 19.09
#